data_45d5c37684ebd00b572eb2b2a4dcd817
#
_entry.id   45d5c37684ebd00b572eb2b2a4dcd817
#
_cell.length_a   1.000
_cell.length_b   1.000
_cell.length_c   1.000
_cell.angle_alpha   90.00
_cell.angle_beta   90.00
_cell.angle_gamma   90.00
#
_symmetry.space_group_name_H-M   'P 1'
#
loop_
_entity.id
_entity.type
_entity.pdbx_description
1 polymer ?
#
loop_
_entity_poly.entity_id
_entity_poly.type
_entity_poly.pdbx_seq_one_letter_code
_entity_poly.pdbx_strand_id
1 'polypeptide(L)'
;DGLLSKLGIEGCSFGNHLIKTFLGGFIDTGIDGVGSALSEQDFDLKSSLIQNLFFNGLDAFISDPVDAVTGIYVIQATDFLLASVPFALKLERSYYSTNNTVSVLGLGWKFPYASRIYRDTRDVEHTRVHLETITGHSVCYEEQDGRWVNQSKGASRFLMEVQEAEITGQERYVLTDVVDHTLSVYDARGLLQSVEYPNQQRLSFAYGEEGLERIVTPLGNVLQVECRGGRILQITDEIGRRTQYRYEGDLLVDVVHTDEGITHYEYDENGHISSVTDQ
;
A
#
# COMPACT_ATOMS: atom_id res chain seq x y z
N ASP A 1 -11.88 -28.96 -10.53
CA ASP A 1 -13.27 -28.56 -10.27
C ASP A 1 -13.59 -28.37 -8.76
N GLY A 2 -12.98 -29.13 -7.85
CA GLY A 2 -13.24 -29.01 -6.41
C GLY A 2 -12.67 -27.76 -5.72
N LEU A 3 -11.64 -27.13 -6.28
CA LEU A 3 -11.00 -25.96 -5.69
C LEU A 3 -11.80 -24.66 -5.96
N LEU A 4 -12.36 -24.54 -7.15
CA LEU A 4 -13.14 -23.37 -7.56
C LEU A 4 -14.51 -23.31 -6.87
N SER A 5 -15.13 -24.47 -6.64
CA SER A 5 -16.35 -24.59 -5.85
C SER A 5 -16.14 -24.15 -4.40
N LYS A 6 -14.99 -24.51 -3.80
CA LYS A 6 -14.62 -24.07 -2.44
C LYS A 6 -14.28 -22.59 -2.31
N LEU A 7 -13.95 -21.92 -3.42
CA LEU A 7 -13.66 -20.49 -3.47
C LEU A 7 -14.90 -19.63 -3.79
N GLY A 8 -16.08 -20.26 -3.99
CA GLY A 8 -17.32 -19.53 -4.30
C GLY A 8 -17.34 -18.85 -5.69
N ILE A 9 -16.47 -19.26 -6.62
CA ILE A 9 -16.31 -18.64 -7.95
C ILE A 9 -17.12 -19.42 -9.00
N GLU A 10 -18.25 -19.94 -8.65
CA GLU A 10 -19.15 -20.63 -9.57
C GLU A 10 -20.01 -19.60 -10.31
N GLY A 11 -19.86 -19.53 -11.62
CA GLY A 11 -20.76 -18.76 -12.51
C GLY A 11 -20.13 -17.70 -13.42
N CYS A 12 -18.85 -17.37 -13.26
CA CYS A 12 -18.19 -16.41 -14.14
C CYS A 12 -17.31 -17.13 -15.19
N SER A 13 -17.79 -17.24 -16.44
CA SER A 13 -17.14 -18.08 -17.46
C SER A 13 -15.74 -17.59 -17.87
N PHE A 14 -15.49 -16.30 -17.81
CA PHE A 14 -14.21 -15.67 -18.19
C PHE A 14 -13.19 -15.76 -17.05
N GLY A 15 -13.59 -15.43 -15.83
CA GLY A 15 -12.74 -15.54 -14.64
C GLY A 15 -12.30 -17.00 -14.37
N ASN A 16 -13.20 -17.96 -14.57
CA ASN A 16 -12.92 -19.37 -14.45
C ASN A 16 -11.89 -19.88 -15.48
N HIS A 17 -11.87 -19.32 -16.69
CA HIS A 17 -10.89 -19.73 -17.71
C HIS A 17 -9.49 -19.18 -17.37
N LEU A 18 -9.41 -17.93 -16.94
CA LEU A 18 -8.15 -17.29 -16.53
C LEU A 18 -7.52 -17.96 -15.30
N ILE A 19 -8.35 -18.23 -14.29
CA ILE A 19 -7.93 -18.94 -13.06
C ILE A 19 -7.51 -20.37 -13.36
N LYS A 20 -8.24 -21.10 -14.21
CA LYS A 20 -7.87 -22.45 -14.64
C LYS A 20 -6.57 -22.47 -15.43
N THR A 21 -6.33 -21.47 -16.30
CA THR A 21 -5.10 -21.38 -17.09
C THR A 21 -3.91 -21.03 -16.20
N PHE A 22 -4.10 -20.15 -15.24
CA PHE A 22 -3.03 -19.69 -14.33
C PHE A 22 -2.71 -20.75 -13.27
N LEU A 23 -3.72 -21.29 -12.60
CA LEU A 23 -3.54 -22.38 -11.61
C LEU A 23 -3.12 -23.69 -12.28
N GLY A 24 -3.59 -23.97 -13.51
CA GLY A 24 -3.15 -25.11 -14.30
C GLY A 24 -1.65 -25.06 -14.62
N GLY A 25 -1.13 -23.90 -15.02
CA GLY A 25 0.30 -23.68 -15.24
C GLY A 25 1.14 -23.83 -13.96
N PHE A 26 0.60 -23.47 -12.81
CA PHE A 26 1.27 -23.63 -11.51
C PHE A 26 1.24 -25.09 -11.02
N ILE A 27 0.16 -25.83 -11.29
CA ILE A 27 0.00 -27.24 -10.90
C ILE A 27 0.91 -28.14 -11.74
N ASP A 28 1.06 -27.86 -13.04
CA ASP A 28 1.97 -28.58 -13.94
C ASP A 28 3.45 -28.36 -13.61
N THR A 29 3.81 -27.33 -12.85
CA THR A 29 5.21 -27.02 -12.47
C THR A 29 5.64 -27.62 -11.12
N GLY A 30 4.88 -28.52 -10.51
CA GLY A 30 5.35 -29.34 -9.38
C GLY A 30 4.84 -28.99 -7.99
N ILE A 31 3.67 -28.37 -7.89
CA ILE A 31 2.99 -28.12 -6.59
C ILE A 31 2.08 -29.30 -6.15
N ASP A 32 2.23 -30.48 -6.72
CA ASP A 32 1.50 -31.68 -6.26
C ASP A 32 1.74 -32.02 -4.77
N GLY A 33 2.82 -31.51 -4.16
CA GLY A 33 3.13 -31.71 -2.74
C GLY A 33 2.46 -30.71 -1.78
N VAL A 34 1.99 -29.56 -2.23
CA VAL A 34 1.44 -28.51 -1.35
C VAL A 34 -0.07 -28.63 -1.20
N GLY A 35 -0.76 -29.17 -2.19
CA GLY A 35 -2.23 -29.30 -2.20
C GLY A 35 -2.79 -30.29 -1.18
N SER A 36 -2.00 -31.29 -0.76
CA SER A 36 -2.43 -32.34 0.18
C SER A 36 -2.12 -32.05 1.65
N ALA A 37 -1.30 -31.03 1.94
CA ALA A 37 -0.84 -30.71 3.29
C ALA A 37 -1.61 -29.55 3.96
N LEU A 38 -2.56 -28.93 3.26
CA LEU A 38 -3.26 -27.74 3.78
C LEU A 38 -4.60 -28.15 4.40
N SER A 39 -4.70 -28.06 5.74
CA SER A 39 -5.92 -28.27 6.52
C SER A 39 -6.90 -27.08 6.38
N GLU A 40 -8.17 -27.27 6.83
CA GLU A 40 -9.19 -26.20 6.82
C GLU A 40 -8.78 -24.95 7.62
N GLN A 41 -7.80 -25.06 8.53
CA GLN A 41 -7.25 -23.92 9.29
C GLN A 41 -6.36 -23.00 8.44
N ASP A 42 -5.91 -23.44 7.25
CA ASP A 42 -5.05 -22.68 6.34
C ASP A 42 -5.83 -21.84 5.32
N PHE A 43 -7.16 -21.74 5.44
CA PHE A 43 -7.98 -20.95 4.52
C PHE A 43 -7.61 -19.46 4.54
N ASP A 44 -7.28 -18.92 5.72
CA ASP A 44 -6.83 -17.53 5.88
C ASP A 44 -5.44 -17.28 5.26
N LEU A 45 -4.57 -18.31 5.27
CA LEU A 45 -3.26 -18.26 4.60
C LEU A 45 -3.43 -18.25 3.07
N LYS A 46 -4.40 -19.02 2.57
CA LYS A 46 -4.73 -19.07 1.12
C LYS A 46 -5.34 -17.77 0.63
N SER A 47 -6.22 -17.16 1.41
CA SER A 47 -6.80 -15.86 1.06
C SER A 47 -5.74 -14.75 1.10
N SER A 48 -4.82 -14.79 2.06
CA SER A 48 -3.68 -13.88 2.15
C SER A 48 -2.66 -14.10 1.03
N LEU A 49 -2.36 -15.36 0.65
CA LEU A 49 -1.50 -15.69 -0.48
C LEU A 49 -2.13 -15.30 -1.82
N ILE A 50 -3.42 -15.55 -1.98
CA ILE A 50 -4.19 -15.15 -3.16
C ILE A 50 -4.28 -13.61 -3.22
N GLN A 51 -4.57 -12.93 -2.11
CA GLN A 51 -4.53 -11.47 -2.05
C GLN A 51 -3.14 -10.93 -2.39
N ASN A 52 -2.05 -11.49 -1.84
CA ASN A 52 -0.69 -11.05 -2.17
C ASN A 52 -0.29 -11.36 -3.62
N LEU A 53 -0.68 -12.49 -4.18
CA LEU A 53 -0.47 -12.82 -5.59
C LEU A 53 -1.25 -11.88 -6.52
N PHE A 54 -2.50 -11.54 -6.17
CA PHE A 54 -3.33 -10.64 -6.96
C PHE A 54 -2.95 -9.17 -6.78
N PHE A 55 -2.54 -8.72 -5.57
CA PHE A 55 -2.19 -7.32 -5.34
C PHE A 55 -0.75 -6.96 -5.71
N ASN A 56 0.17 -7.92 -5.79
CA ASN A 56 1.59 -7.64 -6.09
C ASN A 56 2.11 -8.28 -7.39
N GLY A 57 1.34 -9.12 -8.07
CA GLY A 57 1.86 -9.91 -9.20
C GLY A 57 1.01 -9.96 -10.46
N LEU A 58 -0.25 -9.57 -10.39
CA LEU A 58 -1.12 -9.49 -11.55
C LEU A 58 -1.67 -8.07 -11.69
N ASP A 59 -0.90 -7.18 -12.30
CA ASP A 59 -1.44 -6.10 -13.13
C ASP A 59 -2.09 -6.73 -14.38
N ALA A 60 -2.96 -7.71 -14.18
CA ALA A 60 -3.85 -8.19 -15.21
C ALA A 60 -4.98 -7.16 -15.32
N PHE A 61 -4.67 -6.04 -15.95
CA PHE A 61 -5.64 -5.08 -16.44
C PHE A 61 -6.58 -5.81 -17.41
N ILE A 62 -7.63 -6.38 -16.84
CA ILE A 62 -8.87 -6.45 -17.57
C ILE A 62 -9.33 -5.00 -17.62
N SER A 63 -9.69 -4.52 -18.79
CA SER A 63 -10.17 -3.18 -19.15
C SER A 63 -11.31 -2.61 -18.27
N ASP A 64 -11.49 -3.12 -17.06
CA ASP A 64 -12.49 -2.75 -16.09
C ASP A 64 -11.83 -2.62 -14.71
N PRO A 65 -11.91 -1.47 -14.03
CA PRO A 65 -11.27 -1.23 -12.73
C PRO A 65 -11.90 -2.02 -11.55
N VAL A 66 -12.71 -3.02 -11.83
CA VAL A 66 -13.30 -3.91 -10.81
C VAL A 66 -12.46 -5.18 -10.68
N ASP A 67 -11.94 -5.42 -9.47
CA ASP A 67 -11.32 -6.69 -9.13
C ASP A 67 -12.36 -7.81 -9.24
N ALA A 68 -12.18 -8.71 -10.20
CA ALA A 68 -13.14 -9.78 -10.52
C ALA A 68 -13.29 -10.82 -9.39
N VAL A 69 -12.37 -10.85 -8.42
CA VAL A 69 -12.38 -11.80 -7.30
C VAL A 69 -13.11 -11.22 -6.09
N THR A 70 -12.83 -9.97 -5.78
CA THR A 70 -13.36 -9.30 -4.57
C THR A 70 -14.56 -8.40 -4.87
N GLY A 71 -14.79 -8.02 -6.14
CA GLY A 71 -15.78 -7.03 -6.53
C GLY A 71 -15.39 -5.59 -6.14
N ILE A 72 -14.15 -5.38 -5.67
CA ILE A 72 -13.67 -4.07 -5.26
C ILE A 72 -13.34 -3.24 -6.51
N TYR A 73 -13.86 -2.03 -6.57
CA TYR A 73 -13.44 -1.05 -7.57
C TYR A 73 -12.09 -0.44 -7.15
N VAL A 74 -11.08 -0.56 -8.03
CA VAL A 74 -9.72 -0.11 -7.79
C VAL A 74 -9.29 0.81 -8.92
N ILE A 75 -8.79 2.01 -8.58
CA ILE A 75 -8.11 2.90 -9.54
C ILE A 75 -6.65 3.00 -9.12
N GLN A 76 -5.75 2.90 -10.10
CA GLN A 76 -4.34 3.20 -9.93
C GLN A 76 -3.94 4.26 -10.96
N ALA A 77 -3.27 5.31 -10.50
CA ALA A 77 -2.82 6.40 -11.36
C ALA A 77 -1.44 6.88 -10.97
N THR A 78 -0.57 7.03 -11.97
CA THR A 78 0.80 7.53 -11.76
C THR A 78 0.82 9.05 -11.78
N ASP A 79 1.18 9.66 -10.67
CA ASP A 79 1.26 11.11 -10.53
C ASP A 79 2.65 11.67 -10.87
N PHE A 80 3.69 10.89 -10.57
CA PHE A 80 5.06 11.25 -10.88
C PHE A 80 5.86 10.02 -11.31
N LEU A 81 6.63 10.17 -12.38
CA LEU A 81 7.66 9.23 -12.77
C LEU A 81 9.00 9.98 -12.91
N LEU A 82 9.93 9.70 -12.00
CA LEU A 82 11.32 10.09 -12.13
C LEU A 82 12.10 8.89 -12.65
N ALA A 83 12.23 8.82 -13.99
CA ALA A 83 12.98 7.77 -14.63
C ALA A 83 14.47 8.12 -14.60
N SER A 84 15.20 7.53 -13.67
CA SER A 84 16.66 7.66 -13.58
C SER A 84 17.29 6.29 -13.35
N VAL A 85 18.47 6.07 -13.94
CA VAL A 85 19.21 4.82 -13.77
C VAL A 85 20.26 5.03 -12.68
N PRO A 86 20.40 4.15 -11.70
CA PRO A 86 19.77 2.84 -11.55
C PRO A 86 18.46 2.83 -10.73
N PHE A 87 17.86 3.97 -10.39
CA PHE A 87 16.66 4.05 -9.56
C PHE A 87 15.57 4.86 -10.26
N ALA A 88 14.39 4.27 -10.43
CA ALA A 88 13.20 4.95 -10.89
C ALA A 88 12.21 5.11 -9.72
N LEU A 89 11.78 6.34 -9.45
CA LEU A 89 10.71 6.62 -8.50
C LEU A 89 9.39 6.76 -9.25
N LYS A 90 8.44 5.88 -8.95
CA LYS A 90 7.05 5.98 -9.39
C LYS A 90 6.19 6.34 -8.19
N LEU A 91 5.57 7.52 -8.22
CA LEU A 91 4.51 7.87 -7.27
C LEU A 91 3.17 7.50 -7.89
N GLU A 92 2.54 6.50 -7.32
CA GLU A 92 1.26 5.97 -7.79
C GLU A 92 0.23 6.09 -6.67
N ARG A 93 -0.86 6.80 -6.91
CA ARG A 93 -2.00 6.80 -6.00
C ARG A 93 -2.93 5.64 -6.33
N SER A 94 -3.57 5.09 -5.32
CA SER A 94 -4.54 4.02 -5.47
C SER A 94 -5.83 4.37 -4.73
N TYR A 95 -6.97 4.09 -5.37
CA TYR A 95 -8.29 4.18 -4.75
C TYR A 95 -8.87 2.78 -4.59
N TYR A 96 -9.52 2.55 -3.45
CA TYR A 96 -10.23 1.30 -3.15
C TYR A 96 -11.63 1.62 -2.65
N SER A 97 -12.67 1.15 -3.34
CA SER A 97 -14.07 1.44 -2.98
C SER A 97 -14.49 0.92 -1.59
N THR A 98 -13.79 -0.06 -1.05
CA THR A 98 -14.02 -0.58 0.31
C THR A 98 -13.28 0.17 1.40
N ASN A 99 -12.41 1.12 1.03
CA ASN A 99 -11.63 1.87 1.97
C ASN A 99 -12.36 3.14 2.44
N ASN A 100 -12.94 3.09 3.63
CA ASN A 100 -13.67 4.20 4.24
C ASN A 100 -12.77 5.09 5.11
N THR A 101 -11.44 5.03 4.94
CA THR A 101 -10.51 5.89 5.69
C THR A 101 -10.10 7.11 4.89
N VAL A 102 -9.99 8.23 5.58
CA VAL A 102 -9.51 9.49 5.01
C VAL A 102 -7.99 9.53 5.14
N SER A 103 -7.29 9.48 4.01
CA SER A 103 -5.82 9.55 3.95
C SER A 103 -5.32 10.95 3.61
N VAL A 104 -4.01 11.08 3.40
CA VAL A 104 -3.37 12.31 2.89
C VAL A 104 -3.83 12.72 1.48
N LEU A 105 -4.51 11.81 0.75
CA LEU A 105 -5.12 12.08 -0.58
C LEU A 105 -6.66 12.04 -0.54
N GLY A 106 -7.27 12.01 0.64
CA GLY A 106 -8.73 12.00 0.79
C GLY A 106 -9.32 10.61 1.04
N LEU A 107 -10.67 10.55 1.01
CA LEU A 107 -11.44 9.35 1.29
C LEU A 107 -11.22 8.28 0.22
N GLY A 108 -10.90 7.06 0.66
CA GLY A 108 -10.69 5.92 -0.24
C GLY A 108 -9.35 5.88 -0.95
N TRP A 109 -8.66 7.02 -1.05
CA TRP A 109 -7.37 7.12 -1.71
C TRP A 109 -6.20 6.73 -0.80
N LYS A 110 -5.13 6.22 -1.40
CA LYS A 110 -3.87 5.86 -0.74
C LYS A 110 -2.68 6.46 -1.48
N PHE A 111 -1.73 6.96 -0.69
CA PHE A 111 -0.43 7.41 -1.15
C PHE A 111 0.62 6.35 -0.78
N PRO A 112 1.55 6.00 -1.68
CA PRO A 112 2.42 4.81 -1.50
C PRO A 112 3.33 4.87 -0.27
N TYR A 113 3.61 6.06 0.23
CA TYR A 113 4.51 6.26 1.38
C TYR A 113 3.79 6.86 2.61
N ALA A 114 2.47 6.69 2.70
CA ALA A 114 1.68 7.17 3.83
C ALA A 114 1.43 6.11 4.91
N SER A 115 2.14 4.99 4.88
CA SER A 115 2.08 4.01 5.96
C SER A 115 2.54 4.62 7.29
N ARG A 116 1.92 4.23 8.38
CA ARG A 116 2.16 4.82 9.70
C ARG A 116 2.17 3.75 10.78
N ILE A 117 3.00 3.97 11.79
CA ILE A 117 3.01 3.15 13.01
C ILE A 117 2.46 3.99 14.15
N TYR A 118 1.63 3.40 15.02
CA TYR A 118 1.18 4.03 16.24
C TYR A 118 1.17 3.02 17.39
N ARG A 119 1.52 3.49 18.59
CA ARG A 119 1.48 2.69 19.82
C ARG A 119 0.07 2.72 20.38
N ASP A 120 -0.49 1.56 20.74
CA ASP A 120 -1.75 1.50 21.48
C ASP A 120 -1.48 1.78 22.95
N THR A 121 -2.02 2.88 23.44
CA THR A 121 -1.88 3.31 24.83
C THR A 121 -3.08 2.95 25.69
N ARG A 122 -4.09 2.27 25.13
CA ARG A 122 -5.33 1.91 25.84
C ARG A 122 -5.17 0.64 26.68
N ASP A 123 -4.27 -0.25 26.25
CA ASP A 123 -3.94 -1.48 26.98
C ASP A 123 -2.65 -1.26 27.76
N VAL A 124 -2.76 -1.25 29.08
CA VAL A 124 -1.61 -1.02 30.00
C VAL A 124 -0.85 -2.31 30.31
N GLU A 125 -1.49 -3.47 30.08
CA GLU A 125 -0.90 -4.78 30.37
C GLU A 125 -0.07 -5.32 29.21
N HIS A 126 -0.38 -4.88 27.99
CA HIS A 126 0.29 -5.35 26.77
C HIS A 126 0.81 -4.17 25.95
N THR A 127 2.10 -4.17 25.70
CA THR A 127 2.71 -3.18 24.81
C THR A 127 2.45 -3.57 23.37
N ARG A 128 1.58 -2.79 22.70
CA ARG A 128 1.19 -3.03 21.30
C ARG A 128 1.51 -1.87 20.41
N VAL A 129 1.91 -2.18 19.18
CA VAL A 129 2.03 -1.22 18.08
C VAL A 129 1.21 -1.70 16.89
N HIS A 130 0.63 -0.75 16.18
CA HIS A 130 -0.15 -0.99 14.99
C HIS A 130 0.55 -0.37 13.80
N LEU A 131 0.78 -1.16 12.76
CA LEU A 131 1.17 -0.68 11.44
C LEU A 131 -0.10 -0.45 10.63
N GLU A 132 -0.38 0.77 10.27
CA GLU A 132 -1.36 1.10 9.25
C GLU A 132 -0.68 1.02 7.88
N THR A 133 -1.04 0.01 7.10
CA THR A 133 -0.50 -0.21 5.77
C THR A 133 -1.11 0.77 4.76
N ILE A 134 -0.45 0.94 3.62
CA ILE A 134 -0.97 1.76 2.52
C ILE A 134 -2.32 1.27 1.98
N THR A 135 -2.67 0.00 2.20
CA THR A 135 -3.96 -0.58 1.81
C THR A 135 -5.06 -0.34 2.86
N GLY A 136 -4.75 0.34 3.97
CA GLY A 136 -5.69 0.64 5.05
C GLY A 136 -5.92 -0.51 6.04
N HIS A 137 -5.20 -1.62 5.89
CA HIS A 137 -5.22 -2.69 6.88
C HIS A 137 -4.33 -2.31 8.07
N SER A 138 -4.78 -2.66 9.26
CA SER A 138 -3.98 -2.52 10.48
C SER A 138 -3.39 -3.87 10.86
N VAL A 139 -2.07 -3.91 11.03
CA VAL A 139 -1.35 -5.08 11.54
C VAL A 139 -0.93 -4.79 12.96
N CYS A 140 -1.35 -5.61 13.92
CA CYS A 140 -1.02 -5.47 15.33
C CYS A 140 0.20 -6.31 15.68
N TYR A 141 1.17 -5.69 16.35
CA TYR A 141 2.33 -6.36 16.94
C TYR A 141 2.30 -6.17 18.45
N GLU A 142 2.59 -7.24 19.19
CA GLU A 142 2.70 -7.24 20.64
C GLU A 142 4.11 -7.62 21.06
N GLU A 143 4.65 -6.91 22.06
CA GLU A 143 5.93 -7.25 22.63
C GLU A 143 5.82 -8.50 23.51
N GLN A 144 6.60 -9.51 23.18
CA GLN A 144 6.69 -10.78 23.90
C GLN A 144 8.17 -11.15 24.07
N ASP A 145 8.67 -11.19 25.29
CA ASP A 145 10.05 -11.54 25.63
C ASP A 145 11.11 -10.74 24.83
N GLY A 146 10.88 -9.44 24.64
CA GLY A 146 11.78 -8.54 23.91
C GLY A 146 11.69 -8.66 22.37
N ARG A 147 10.67 -9.34 21.86
CA ARG A 147 10.40 -9.49 20.43
C ARG A 147 9.01 -8.97 20.07
N TRP A 148 8.87 -8.42 18.90
CA TRP A 148 7.60 -7.95 18.39
C TRP A 148 6.93 -9.04 17.56
N VAL A 149 5.83 -9.57 18.07
CA VAL A 149 5.10 -10.69 17.48
C VAL A 149 3.81 -10.20 16.84
N ASN A 150 3.63 -10.51 15.55
CA ASN A 150 2.38 -10.22 14.85
C ASN A 150 1.22 -11.00 15.48
N GLN A 151 0.18 -10.28 15.88
CA GLN A 151 -1.05 -10.83 16.46
C GLN A 151 -2.12 -11.15 15.41
N SER A 152 -1.90 -10.78 14.15
CA SER A 152 -2.80 -11.13 13.06
C SER A 152 -2.67 -12.62 12.72
N LYS A 153 -3.79 -13.23 12.33
CA LYS A 153 -3.76 -14.62 11.88
C LYS A 153 -3.00 -14.74 10.56
N GLY A 154 -2.04 -15.66 10.50
CA GLY A 154 -1.26 -15.97 9.31
C GLY A 154 0.21 -15.54 9.41
N ALA A 155 1.02 -15.95 8.43
CA ALA A 155 2.43 -15.56 8.36
C ALA A 155 2.55 -14.07 8.02
N SER A 156 3.27 -13.33 8.84
CA SER A 156 3.51 -11.91 8.55
C SER A 156 4.54 -11.76 7.44
N ARG A 157 4.19 -11.01 6.41
CA ARG A 157 5.15 -10.51 5.42
C ARG A 157 6.15 -9.55 6.06
N PHE A 158 5.75 -8.88 7.15
CA PHE A 158 6.52 -7.84 7.77
C PHE A 158 7.02 -8.27 9.15
N LEU A 159 8.32 -8.11 9.39
CA LEU A 159 8.94 -8.25 10.71
C LEU A 159 9.15 -6.87 11.33
N MET A 160 8.74 -6.71 12.58
CA MET A 160 8.84 -5.47 13.33
C MET A 160 9.96 -5.55 14.37
N GLU A 161 10.79 -4.52 14.42
CA GLU A 161 11.76 -4.27 15.49
C GLU A 161 11.58 -2.85 16.02
N VAL A 162 11.80 -2.67 17.31
CA VAL A 162 11.91 -1.35 17.93
C VAL A 162 13.34 -1.17 18.38
N GLN A 163 13.99 -0.11 17.93
CA GLN A 163 15.39 0.19 18.19
C GLN A 163 15.53 1.60 18.74
N GLU A 164 16.58 1.86 19.52
CA GLU A 164 16.97 3.21 19.84
C GLU A 164 17.83 3.82 18.74
N ALA A 165 17.52 5.04 18.35
CA ALA A 165 18.31 5.77 17.37
C ALA A 165 19.65 6.20 18.02
N GLU A 166 20.78 5.81 17.43
CA GLU A 166 22.13 6.03 17.96
C GLU A 166 22.44 7.50 18.31
N ILE A 167 21.89 8.44 17.52
CA ILE A 167 22.20 9.88 17.68
C ILE A 167 21.26 10.54 18.67
N THR A 168 19.98 10.19 18.69
CA THR A 168 18.95 10.89 19.47
C THR A 168 18.53 10.14 20.72
N GLY A 169 18.83 8.85 20.84
CA GLY A 169 18.32 7.97 21.88
C GLY A 169 16.80 7.78 21.87
N GLN A 170 16.14 8.25 20.82
CA GLN A 170 14.69 8.08 20.66
C GLN A 170 14.37 6.73 20.05
N GLU A 171 13.22 6.17 20.42
CA GLU A 171 12.72 4.97 19.78
C GLU A 171 12.48 5.20 18.28
N ARG A 172 12.80 4.20 17.49
CA ARG A 172 12.45 4.10 16.09
C ARG A 172 11.90 2.71 15.80
N TYR A 173 10.99 2.63 14.83
CA TYR A 173 10.46 1.35 14.39
C TYR A 173 11.12 0.96 13.08
N VAL A 174 11.53 -0.29 12.98
CA VAL A 174 12.14 -0.87 11.79
C VAL A 174 11.26 -2.01 11.32
N LEU A 175 10.77 -1.87 10.09
CA LEU A 175 9.89 -2.85 9.46
C LEU A 175 10.62 -3.48 8.28
N THR A 176 10.85 -4.79 8.35
CA THR A 176 11.45 -5.56 7.28
C THR A 176 10.38 -6.29 6.48
N ASP A 177 10.29 -5.99 5.19
CA ASP A 177 9.49 -6.78 4.26
C ASP A 177 10.32 -7.99 3.81
N VAL A 178 9.92 -9.19 4.21
CA VAL A 178 10.68 -10.42 3.93
C VAL A 178 10.50 -10.93 2.50
N VAL A 179 9.54 -10.39 1.75
CA VAL A 179 9.30 -10.73 0.34
C VAL A 179 10.12 -9.84 -0.58
N ASP A 180 9.98 -8.52 -0.43
CA ASP A 180 10.68 -7.54 -1.27
C ASP A 180 12.08 -7.20 -0.73
N HIS A 181 12.41 -7.73 0.46
CA HIS A 181 13.67 -7.45 1.16
C HIS A 181 13.92 -5.95 1.36
N THR A 182 12.85 -5.16 1.52
CA THR A 182 12.94 -3.74 1.83
C THR A 182 12.91 -3.52 3.33
N LEU A 183 13.56 -2.44 3.76
CA LEU A 183 13.63 -2.04 5.15
C LEU A 183 13.05 -0.63 5.29
N SER A 184 11.93 -0.50 6.00
CA SER A 184 11.26 0.76 6.27
C SER A 184 11.56 1.22 7.70
N VAL A 185 12.02 2.46 7.86
CA VAL A 185 12.34 3.05 9.16
C VAL A 185 11.35 4.15 9.46
N TYR A 186 10.76 4.11 10.66
CA TYR A 186 9.82 5.11 11.17
C TYR A 186 10.38 5.77 12.42
N ASP A 187 10.09 7.05 12.61
CA ASP A 187 10.46 7.78 13.82
C ASP A 187 9.55 7.41 15.02
N ALA A 188 9.85 7.99 16.19
CA ALA A 188 9.06 7.79 17.42
C ALA A 188 7.59 8.22 17.32
N ARG A 189 7.24 9.09 16.35
CA ARG A 189 5.87 9.50 16.04
C ARG A 189 5.17 8.51 15.10
N GLY A 190 5.91 7.50 14.62
CA GLY A 190 5.46 6.51 13.66
C GLY A 190 5.39 7.01 12.23
N LEU A 191 6.11 8.08 11.89
CA LEU A 191 6.19 8.61 10.51
C LEU A 191 7.36 7.96 9.76
N LEU A 192 7.10 7.55 8.52
CA LEU A 192 8.09 6.89 7.67
C LEU A 192 9.25 7.83 7.34
N GLN A 193 10.46 7.49 7.77
CA GLN A 193 11.66 8.29 7.54
C GLN A 193 12.45 7.84 6.31
N SER A 194 12.47 6.54 6.05
CA SER A 194 13.16 6.01 4.88
C SER A 194 12.68 4.62 4.50
N VAL A 195 12.87 4.30 3.21
CA VAL A 195 12.77 2.95 2.68
C VAL A 195 14.12 2.60 2.05
N GLU A 196 14.70 1.51 2.50
CA GLU A 196 15.96 0.97 1.96
C GLU A 196 15.68 -0.29 1.15
N TYR A 197 16.20 -0.33 -0.06
CA TYR A 197 16.02 -1.42 -1.01
C TYR A 197 17.21 -2.38 -0.96
N PRO A 198 17.09 -3.63 -1.46
CA PRO A 198 18.14 -4.65 -1.39
C PRO A 198 19.49 -4.23 -1.99
N ASN A 199 19.47 -3.30 -2.95
CA ASN A 199 20.67 -2.74 -3.61
C ASN A 199 21.28 -1.56 -2.83
N GLN A 200 20.93 -1.38 -1.56
CA GLN A 200 21.35 -0.28 -0.68
C GLN A 200 20.91 1.11 -1.14
N GLN A 201 19.99 1.19 -2.08
CA GLN A 201 19.36 2.45 -2.46
C GLN A 201 18.35 2.86 -1.39
N ARG A 202 18.39 4.13 -1.01
CA ARG A 202 17.57 4.67 0.08
C ARG A 202 16.73 5.84 -0.40
N LEU A 203 15.42 5.71 -0.24
CA LEU A 203 14.45 6.78 -0.37
C LEU A 203 14.24 7.40 1.02
N SER A 204 14.25 8.72 1.14
CA SER A 204 14.14 9.41 2.42
C SER A 204 13.00 10.41 2.41
N PHE A 205 12.35 10.60 3.59
CA PHE A 205 11.19 11.44 3.77
C PHE A 205 11.45 12.47 4.88
N ALA A 206 11.06 13.72 4.65
CA ALA A 206 11.12 14.77 5.65
C ALA A 206 9.73 15.34 5.88
N TYR A 207 9.42 15.60 7.16
CA TYR A 207 8.12 16.09 7.60
C TYR A 207 8.25 17.41 8.33
N GLY A 208 7.31 18.34 8.03
CA GLY A 208 7.10 19.58 8.74
C GLY A 208 5.85 19.54 9.63
N GLU A 209 5.34 20.71 9.97
CA GLU A 209 4.17 20.87 10.83
C GLU A 209 2.88 20.37 10.15
N GLU A 210 2.74 20.59 8.85
CA GLU A 210 1.53 20.25 8.07
C GLU A 210 1.55 18.83 7.49
N GLY A 211 2.70 18.14 7.53
CA GLY A 211 2.84 16.78 7.02
C GLY A 211 4.13 16.54 6.26
N LEU A 212 4.08 15.67 5.25
CA LEU A 212 5.22 15.38 4.39
C LEU A 212 5.65 16.63 3.61
N GLU A 213 6.93 16.99 3.68
CA GLU A 213 7.49 18.15 2.97
C GLU A 213 8.39 17.76 1.79
N ARG A 214 9.13 16.68 1.91
CA ARG A 214 10.11 16.29 0.88
C ARG A 214 10.26 14.78 0.80
N ILE A 215 10.47 14.32 -0.43
CA ILE A 215 10.92 12.98 -0.75
C ILE A 215 12.27 13.12 -1.46
N VAL A 216 13.30 12.44 -0.96
CA VAL A 216 14.65 12.48 -1.52
C VAL A 216 15.01 11.11 -2.06
N THR A 217 15.32 11.04 -3.36
CA THR A 217 15.71 9.78 -4.01
C THR A 217 17.15 9.38 -3.69
N PRO A 218 17.54 8.13 -3.91
CA PRO A 218 18.95 7.69 -3.75
C PRO A 218 19.96 8.47 -4.58
N LEU A 219 19.51 9.11 -5.66
CA LEU A 219 20.36 9.92 -6.55
C LEU A 219 20.40 11.40 -6.16
N GLY A 220 19.71 11.77 -5.07
CA GLY A 220 19.66 13.13 -4.55
C GLY A 220 18.57 14.01 -5.16
N ASN A 221 17.76 13.51 -6.11
CA ASN A 221 16.62 14.28 -6.61
C ASN A 221 15.59 14.52 -5.50
N VAL A 222 15.02 15.70 -5.46
CA VAL A 222 14.08 16.12 -4.45
C VAL A 222 12.71 16.38 -5.05
N LEU A 223 11.68 15.74 -4.48
CA LEU A 223 10.29 16.14 -4.68
C LEU A 223 9.85 16.96 -3.47
N GLN A 224 9.42 18.20 -3.72
CA GLN A 224 8.78 19.05 -2.73
C GLN A 224 7.31 18.67 -2.64
N VAL A 225 6.79 18.51 -1.43
CA VAL A 225 5.39 18.17 -1.15
C VAL A 225 4.77 19.32 -0.34
N GLU A 226 3.71 19.90 -0.85
CA GLU A 226 2.92 20.89 -0.13
C GLU A 226 1.74 20.18 0.53
N CYS A 227 1.69 20.22 1.86
CA CYS A 227 0.58 19.71 2.66
C CYS A 227 -0.13 20.85 3.38
N ARG A 228 -1.45 20.70 3.56
CA ARG A 228 -2.25 21.59 4.41
C ARG A 228 -3.39 20.80 5.05
N GLY A 229 -3.57 20.95 6.36
CA GLY A 229 -4.61 20.26 7.10
C GLY A 229 -4.52 18.73 6.97
N GLY A 230 -3.31 18.17 6.85
CA GLY A 230 -3.09 16.73 6.67
C GLY A 230 -3.35 16.20 5.25
N ARG A 231 -3.57 17.08 4.25
CA ARG A 231 -3.77 16.73 2.84
C ARG A 231 -2.60 17.17 1.99
N ILE A 232 -2.20 16.34 1.03
CA ILE A 232 -1.25 16.74 -0.03
C ILE A 232 -2.00 17.62 -1.04
N LEU A 233 -1.51 18.83 -1.26
CA LEU A 233 -2.08 19.77 -2.25
C LEU A 233 -1.29 19.76 -3.55
N GLN A 234 0.03 19.56 -3.46
CA GLN A 234 0.91 19.60 -4.62
C GLN A 234 2.18 18.80 -4.37
N ILE A 235 2.69 18.20 -5.44
CA ILE A 235 4.03 17.62 -5.50
C ILE A 235 4.76 18.28 -6.66
N THR A 236 5.99 18.75 -6.42
CA THR A 236 6.79 19.45 -7.43
C THR A 236 8.22 18.90 -7.46
N ASP A 237 8.78 18.66 -8.63
CA ASP A 237 10.17 18.27 -8.80
C ASP A 237 11.10 19.49 -8.98
N GLU A 238 12.42 19.21 -9.06
CA GLU A 238 13.47 20.25 -9.18
C GLU A 238 13.42 21.05 -10.49
N ILE A 239 12.79 20.52 -11.54
CA ILE A 239 12.64 21.22 -12.83
C ILE A 239 11.29 21.91 -12.98
N GLY A 240 10.46 21.90 -11.92
CA GLY A 240 9.21 22.62 -11.85
C GLY A 240 8.00 21.87 -12.41
N ARG A 241 8.13 20.56 -12.76
CA ARG A 241 6.95 19.74 -13.06
C ARG A 241 6.17 19.52 -11.78
N ARG A 242 4.86 19.62 -11.86
CA ARG A 242 4.00 19.54 -10.68
C ARG A 242 2.73 18.76 -10.94
N THR A 243 2.29 18.01 -9.94
CA THR A 243 0.94 17.45 -9.85
C THR A 243 0.21 18.16 -8.72
N GLN A 244 -1.02 18.59 -8.98
CA GLN A 244 -1.85 19.30 -7.99
C GLN A 244 -3.12 18.49 -7.70
N TYR A 245 -3.56 18.54 -6.44
CA TYR A 245 -4.72 17.82 -5.95
C TYR A 245 -5.74 18.81 -5.40
N ARG A 246 -6.99 18.72 -5.84
CA ARG A 246 -8.09 19.56 -5.39
C ARG A 246 -9.14 18.71 -4.71
N TYR A 247 -9.71 19.26 -3.65
CA TYR A 247 -10.63 18.52 -2.78
C TYR A 247 -11.93 19.29 -2.57
N GLU A 248 -13.03 18.54 -2.45
CA GLU A 248 -14.29 19.00 -1.87
C GLU A 248 -14.52 18.23 -0.56
N GLY A 249 -14.33 18.92 0.58
CA GLY A 249 -14.29 18.26 1.89
C GLY A 249 -13.18 17.21 1.96
N ASP A 250 -13.57 15.95 2.13
CA ASP A 250 -12.66 14.81 2.19
C ASP A 250 -12.48 14.11 0.84
N LEU A 251 -13.17 14.54 -0.22
CA LEU A 251 -13.15 13.91 -1.52
C LEU A 251 -12.12 14.57 -2.44
N LEU A 252 -11.29 13.77 -3.08
CA LEU A 252 -10.36 14.23 -4.12
C LEU A 252 -11.13 14.38 -5.43
N VAL A 253 -11.38 15.60 -5.88
CA VAL A 253 -12.21 15.85 -7.07
C VAL A 253 -11.42 16.07 -8.35
N ASP A 254 -10.24 16.73 -8.27
CA ASP A 254 -9.40 16.94 -9.45
C ASP A 254 -7.95 16.58 -9.17
N VAL A 255 -7.29 16.04 -10.17
CA VAL A 255 -5.84 15.93 -10.24
C VAL A 255 -5.35 16.60 -11.52
N VAL A 256 -4.57 17.67 -11.36
CA VAL A 256 -3.89 18.32 -12.47
C VAL A 256 -2.51 17.70 -12.62
N HIS A 257 -2.27 17.07 -13.75
CA HIS A 257 -1.04 16.33 -14.04
C HIS A 257 0.11 17.24 -14.47
N THR A 258 1.29 16.66 -14.58
CA THR A 258 2.52 17.38 -14.98
C THR A 258 2.48 17.94 -16.41
N ASP A 259 1.61 17.44 -17.27
CA ASP A 259 1.34 17.87 -18.64
C ASP A 259 0.13 18.81 -18.77
N GLU A 260 -0.38 19.27 -17.62
CA GLU A 260 -1.56 20.14 -17.48
C GLU A 260 -2.91 19.44 -17.80
N GLY A 261 -2.92 18.14 -18.12
CA GLY A 261 -4.14 17.34 -18.18
C GLY A 261 -4.84 17.26 -16.81
N ILE A 262 -6.15 17.13 -16.81
CA ILE A 262 -6.95 17.08 -15.59
C ILE A 262 -7.73 15.77 -15.57
N THR A 263 -7.56 14.97 -14.51
CA THR A 263 -8.47 13.89 -14.19
C THR A 263 -9.48 14.36 -13.16
N HIS A 264 -10.76 14.31 -13.51
CA HIS A 264 -11.88 14.69 -12.65
C HIS A 264 -12.60 13.46 -12.11
N TYR A 265 -12.93 13.45 -10.82
CA TYR A 265 -13.64 12.39 -10.11
C TYR A 265 -14.96 12.91 -9.59
N GLU A 266 -16.05 12.19 -9.90
CA GLU A 266 -17.36 12.39 -9.27
C GLU A 266 -17.64 11.25 -8.29
N TYR A 267 -18.42 11.56 -7.27
CA TYR A 267 -18.75 10.60 -6.19
C TYR A 267 -20.25 10.48 -6.02
N ASP A 268 -20.68 9.31 -5.58
CA ASP A 268 -22.06 9.07 -5.16
C ASP A 268 -22.32 9.65 -3.75
N GLU A 269 -23.55 9.52 -3.27
CA GLU A 269 -23.97 9.98 -1.94
C GLU A 269 -23.25 9.28 -0.77
N ASN A 270 -22.61 8.13 -1.01
CA ASN A 270 -21.84 7.36 -0.04
C ASN A 270 -20.34 7.67 -0.08
N GLY A 271 -19.91 8.55 -1.00
CA GLY A 271 -18.50 8.90 -1.21
C GLY A 271 -17.71 7.88 -2.04
N HIS A 272 -18.39 7.02 -2.80
CA HIS A 272 -17.73 6.14 -3.77
C HIS A 272 -17.64 6.83 -5.12
N ILE A 273 -16.53 6.62 -5.82
CA ILE A 273 -16.35 7.15 -7.18
C ILE A 273 -17.44 6.59 -8.10
N SER A 274 -18.18 7.50 -8.74
CA SER A 274 -19.24 7.22 -9.70
C SER A 274 -18.82 7.50 -11.13
N SER A 275 -17.88 8.42 -11.34
CA SER A 275 -17.37 8.80 -12.66
C SER A 275 -15.91 9.24 -12.61
N VAL A 276 -15.16 8.96 -13.68
CA VAL A 276 -13.80 9.45 -13.91
C VAL A 276 -13.73 10.03 -15.31
N THR A 277 -13.28 11.27 -15.44
CA THR A 277 -13.16 11.96 -16.73
C THR A 277 -11.77 12.56 -16.87
N ASP A 278 -11.07 12.25 -17.95
CA ASP A 278 -9.80 12.86 -18.34
C ASP A 278 -10.05 13.99 -19.34
N GLN A 279 -9.44 15.17 -19.09
CA GLN A 279 -9.57 16.38 -19.91
C GLN A 279 -8.22 16.88 -20.41
#